data_944918e34f747879ce9ab8a9e7ebb2e5
#
_entry.id   944918e34f747879ce9ab8a9e7ebb2e5
#
_cell.length_a   1.000
_cell.length_b   1.000
_cell.length_c   1.000
_cell.angle_alpha   90.00
_cell.angle_beta   90.00
_cell.angle_gamma   90.00
#
_symmetry.space_group_name_H-M   'P 1'
#
loop_
_entity.id
_entity.type
_entity.pdbx_description
1 polymer ?
#
loop_
_entity_poly.entity_id
_entity_poly.type
_entity_poly.pdbx_seq_one_letter_code
_entity_poly.pdbx_strand_id
1 'polypeptide(L)'
;MARQGRYGRMSRGSTIVEFAIALLVFVTLLVAIIEFGWLFFIQHTLQYATREGTRLALVGRTVNDPSGNPMTRVDSIIRTIRDASSLAVRPDAVLISIYPVSASFGDPANWENIQDAGEPGDYMRVRTRVVHTFFTPLIGGFFPDGRITLQAEGTYRNELFDE
;
A
#
# COMPACT_ATOMS: atom_id res chain seq x y z
N MET A 1 -2.86 -72.30 -24.05
CA MET A 1 -1.84 -71.26 -24.14
C MET A 1 -2.43 -69.94 -23.70
N ALA A 2 -2.16 -69.52 -22.45
CA ALA A 2 -2.69 -68.31 -21.87
C ALA A 2 -1.67 -67.18 -22.05
N ARG A 3 -2.11 -66.07 -22.69
CA ARG A 3 -1.35 -64.85 -22.92
C ARG A 3 -1.46 -63.97 -21.66
N GLN A 4 -0.46 -64.03 -20.80
CA GLN A 4 -0.37 -63.10 -19.66
C GLN A 4 0.02 -61.73 -20.17
N GLY A 5 -0.90 -60.78 -20.04
CA GLY A 5 -0.72 -59.35 -20.39
C GLY A 5 0.28 -58.68 -19.46
N ARG A 6 1.33 -58.13 -20.01
CA ARG A 6 2.30 -57.19 -19.35
C ARG A 6 1.65 -55.82 -19.18
N TYR A 7 0.80 -55.61 -18.20
CA TYR A 7 0.25 -54.30 -17.86
C TYR A 7 0.67 -53.88 -16.47
N GLY A 8 1.94 -53.66 -16.19
CA GLY A 8 2.32 -53.44 -14.81
C GLY A 8 3.46 -52.40 -14.55
N ARG A 9 3.99 -51.74 -15.59
CA ARG A 9 5.19 -50.90 -15.38
C ARG A 9 5.07 -49.43 -15.76
N MET A 10 3.98 -49.00 -16.36
CA MET A 10 3.81 -47.59 -16.79
C MET A 10 3.16 -46.70 -15.74
N SER A 11 2.47 -47.22 -14.71
CA SER A 11 1.68 -46.41 -13.77
C SER A 11 2.50 -45.60 -12.75
N ARG A 12 3.66 -46.10 -12.32
CA ARG A 12 4.47 -45.44 -11.29
C ARG A 12 5.14 -44.14 -11.77
N GLY A 13 5.58 -44.08 -13.05
CA GLY A 13 6.18 -42.90 -13.63
C GLY A 13 5.15 -41.78 -13.85
N SER A 14 3.93 -42.13 -14.30
CA SER A 14 2.82 -41.20 -14.50
C SER A 14 2.42 -40.48 -13.19
N THR A 15 2.26 -41.24 -12.11
CA THR A 15 1.87 -40.69 -10.80
C THR A 15 2.90 -39.70 -10.25
N ILE A 16 4.20 -39.93 -10.47
CA ILE A 16 5.25 -38.99 -10.05
C ILE A 16 5.14 -37.66 -10.84
N VAL A 17 4.92 -37.74 -12.14
CA VAL A 17 4.76 -36.54 -12.99
C VAL A 17 3.49 -35.78 -12.62
N GLU A 18 2.36 -36.46 -12.41
CA GLU A 18 1.11 -35.86 -11.97
C GLU A 18 1.28 -35.14 -10.62
N PHE A 19 1.94 -35.82 -9.67
CA PHE A 19 2.24 -35.23 -8.37
C PHE A 19 3.15 -34.00 -8.49
N ALA A 20 4.18 -34.04 -9.33
CA ALA A 20 5.10 -32.92 -9.54
C ALA A 20 4.37 -31.69 -10.12
N ILE A 21 3.46 -31.90 -11.08
CA ILE A 21 2.64 -30.83 -11.67
C ILE A 21 1.68 -30.26 -10.61
N ALA A 22 0.98 -31.12 -9.87
CA ALA A 22 0.08 -30.68 -8.81
C ALA A 22 0.81 -29.90 -7.71
N LEU A 23 1.99 -30.37 -7.31
CA LEU A 23 2.84 -29.68 -6.33
C LEU A 23 3.30 -28.32 -6.83
N LEU A 24 3.70 -28.19 -8.09
CA LEU A 24 4.10 -26.91 -8.68
C LEU A 24 2.95 -25.90 -8.62
N VAL A 25 1.74 -26.32 -9.05
CA VAL A 25 0.54 -25.44 -8.99
C VAL A 25 0.24 -25.07 -7.54
N PHE A 26 0.27 -26.03 -6.63
CA PHE A 26 0.00 -25.79 -5.21
C PHE A 26 0.99 -24.79 -4.60
N VAL A 27 2.29 -24.97 -4.82
CA VAL A 27 3.32 -24.04 -4.30
C VAL A 27 3.15 -22.64 -4.91
N THR A 28 2.86 -22.57 -6.22
CA THR A 28 2.61 -21.28 -6.90
C THR A 28 1.42 -20.56 -6.26
N LEU A 29 0.33 -21.25 -5.97
CA LEU A 29 -0.84 -20.67 -5.29
C LEU A 29 -0.51 -20.21 -3.86
N LEU A 30 0.25 -20.99 -3.10
CA LEU A 30 0.68 -20.60 -1.75
C LEU A 30 1.52 -19.32 -1.78
N VAL A 31 2.49 -19.25 -2.68
CA VAL A 31 3.33 -18.05 -2.85
C VAL A 31 2.48 -16.85 -3.24
N ALA A 32 1.53 -17.03 -4.17
CA ALA A 32 0.62 -15.96 -4.58
C ALA A 32 -0.23 -15.44 -3.39
N ILE A 33 -0.77 -16.34 -2.57
CA ILE A 33 -1.56 -15.96 -1.38
C ILE A 33 -0.72 -15.14 -0.41
N ILE A 34 0.52 -15.54 -0.15
CA ILE A 34 1.43 -14.82 0.75
C ILE A 34 1.74 -13.43 0.18
N GLU A 35 2.06 -13.34 -1.10
CA GLU A 35 2.45 -12.09 -1.75
C GLU A 35 1.30 -11.09 -1.83
N PHE A 36 0.12 -11.52 -2.26
CA PHE A 36 -1.07 -10.68 -2.27
C PHE A 36 -1.57 -10.34 -0.85
N GLY A 37 -1.44 -11.27 0.10
CA GLY A 37 -1.73 -11.00 1.51
C GLY A 37 -0.87 -9.86 2.05
N TRP A 38 0.43 -9.86 1.73
CA TRP A 38 1.34 -8.78 2.10
C TRP A 38 0.98 -7.46 1.40
N LEU A 39 0.66 -7.50 0.10
CA LEU A 39 0.21 -6.33 -0.66
C LEU A 39 -1.04 -5.70 -0.02
N PHE A 40 -2.04 -6.50 0.31
CA PHE A 40 -3.26 -6.02 0.97
C PHE A 40 -2.97 -5.47 2.37
N PHE A 41 -2.06 -6.07 3.12
CA PHE A 41 -1.63 -5.55 4.42
C PHE A 41 -1.03 -4.15 4.29
N ILE A 42 -0.13 -3.93 3.31
CA ILE A 42 0.42 -2.60 3.01
C ILE A 42 -0.71 -1.62 2.65
N GLN A 43 -1.61 -2.02 1.75
CA GLN A 43 -2.71 -1.16 1.27
C GLN A 43 -3.64 -0.74 2.42
N HIS A 44 -4.02 -1.67 3.31
CA HIS A 44 -4.86 -1.37 4.46
C HIS A 44 -4.14 -0.47 5.47
N THR A 45 -2.87 -0.74 5.74
CA THR A 45 -2.06 0.09 6.64
C THR A 45 -1.91 1.51 6.09
N LEU A 46 -1.69 1.66 4.78
CA LEU A 46 -1.60 2.96 4.12
C LEU A 46 -2.93 3.73 4.22
N GLN A 47 -4.06 3.06 3.99
CA GLN A 47 -5.38 3.66 4.16
C GLN A 47 -5.64 4.12 5.60
N TYR A 48 -5.27 3.28 6.58
CA TYR A 48 -5.37 3.63 7.99
C TYR A 48 -4.52 4.86 8.33
N ALA A 49 -3.25 4.85 7.93
CA ALA A 49 -2.31 5.94 8.16
C ALA A 49 -2.79 7.27 7.54
N THR A 50 -3.31 7.19 6.31
CA THR A 50 -3.87 8.37 5.61
C THR A 50 -5.07 8.94 6.36
N ARG A 51 -5.97 8.09 6.86
CA ARG A 51 -7.13 8.55 7.67
C ARG A 51 -6.68 9.19 8.98
N GLU A 52 -5.67 8.66 9.64
CA GLU A 52 -5.17 9.21 10.90
C GLU A 52 -4.51 10.58 10.68
N GLY A 53 -3.69 10.73 9.62
CA GLY A 53 -3.16 12.02 9.23
C GLY A 53 -4.24 13.03 8.82
N THR A 54 -5.25 12.58 8.07
CA THR A 54 -6.40 13.40 7.68
C THR A 54 -7.20 13.89 8.91
N ARG A 55 -7.39 13.03 9.91
CA ARG A 55 -8.08 13.39 11.16
C ARG A 55 -7.33 14.46 11.94
N LEU A 56 -6.00 14.36 12.01
CA LEU A 56 -5.16 15.38 12.64
C LEU A 56 -5.25 16.70 11.88
N ALA A 57 -5.16 16.63 10.55
CA ALA A 57 -5.20 17.78 9.68
C ALA A 57 -6.51 18.57 9.79
N LEU A 58 -7.64 17.86 9.81
CA LEU A 58 -9.00 18.43 9.86
C LEU A 58 -9.20 19.37 11.07
N VAL A 59 -8.68 18.98 12.23
CA VAL A 59 -8.84 19.75 13.47
C VAL A 59 -7.73 20.79 13.71
N GLY A 60 -6.82 20.96 12.76
CA GLY A 60 -5.72 21.94 12.85
C GLY A 60 -4.69 21.65 13.95
N ARG A 61 -4.69 20.44 14.53
CA ARG A 61 -3.77 20.09 15.62
C ARG A 61 -2.35 19.84 15.10
N THR A 62 -1.39 20.16 15.97
CA THR A 62 0.02 19.84 15.79
C THR A 62 0.48 18.81 16.82
N VAL A 63 1.55 18.09 16.51
CA VAL A 63 2.26 17.20 17.43
C VAL A 63 3.63 17.78 17.76
N ASN A 64 4.23 17.35 18.87
CA ASN A 64 5.59 17.74 19.20
C ASN A 64 6.60 16.79 18.55
N ASP A 65 7.79 17.32 18.26
CA ASP A 65 8.94 16.52 17.87
C ASP A 65 9.44 15.63 19.04
N PRO A 66 10.40 14.71 18.83
CA PRO A 66 10.97 13.90 19.91
C PRO A 66 11.67 14.70 21.00
N SER A 67 12.01 15.97 20.73
CA SER A 67 12.64 16.89 21.68
C SER A 67 11.63 17.73 22.45
N GLY A 68 10.32 17.58 22.16
CA GLY A 68 9.22 18.28 22.83
C GLY A 68 8.84 19.62 22.19
N ASN A 69 9.45 20.02 21.07
CA ASN A 69 9.11 21.27 20.39
C ASN A 69 7.89 21.08 19.47
N PRO A 70 7.01 22.10 19.37
CA PRO A 70 5.87 22.04 18.47
C PRO A 70 6.34 21.99 17.00
N MET A 71 5.74 21.06 16.24
CA MET A 71 5.98 20.93 14.79
C MET A 71 4.99 21.80 14.01
N THR A 72 5.30 22.08 12.75
CA THR A 72 4.32 22.70 11.84
C THR A 72 3.14 21.76 11.60
N ARG A 73 2.00 22.28 11.11
CA ARG A 73 0.83 21.44 10.75
C ARG A 73 1.20 20.40 9.70
N VAL A 74 1.91 20.81 8.66
CA VAL A 74 2.38 19.91 7.58
C VAL A 74 3.25 18.80 8.14
N ASP A 75 4.26 19.13 8.93
CA ASP A 75 5.17 18.13 9.50
C ASP A 75 4.45 17.20 10.48
N SER A 76 3.48 17.72 11.22
CA SER A 76 2.64 16.93 12.12
C SER A 76 1.81 15.88 11.38
N ILE A 77 1.21 16.25 10.25
CA ILE A 77 0.45 15.34 9.39
C ILE A 77 1.39 14.28 8.81
N ILE A 78 2.51 14.69 8.23
CA ILE A 78 3.51 13.80 7.63
C ILE A 78 4.02 12.80 8.66
N ARG A 79 4.38 13.26 9.84
CA ARG A 79 4.85 12.40 10.93
C ARG A 79 3.80 11.39 11.34
N THR A 80 2.57 11.84 11.59
CA THR A 80 1.47 10.95 11.99
C THR A 80 1.25 9.84 10.96
N ILE A 81 1.27 10.16 9.66
CA ILE A 81 1.14 9.18 8.58
C ILE A 81 2.30 8.20 8.59
N ARG A 82 3.54 8.69 8.70
CA ARG A 82 4.74 7.84 8.72
C ARG A 82 4.77 6.90 9.91
N ASP A 83 4.43 7.41 11.10
CA ASP A 83 4.38 6.61 12.33
C ASP A 83 3.30 5.52 12.22
N ALA A 84 2.10 5.88 11.76
CA ALA A 84 0.98 4.94 11.58
C ALA A 84 1.22 3.89 10.48
N SER A 85 2.03 4.19 9.47
CA SER A 85 2.38 3.25 8.39
C SER A 85 3.60 2.39 8.68
N SER A 86 4.34 2.67 9.73
CA SER A 86 5.66 2.06 10.04
C SER A 86 5.64 0.54 10.23
N LEU A 87 4.48 -0.05 10.55
CA LEU A 87 4.31 -1.51 10.67
C LEU A 87 4.43 -2.26 9.33
N ALA A 88 4.08 -1.61 8.23
CA ALA A 88 4.02 -2.27 6.91
C ALA A 88 5.04 -1.69 5.93
N VAL A 89 5.42 -0.43 6.10
CA VAL A 89 6.26 0.31 5.16
C VAL A 89 7.30 1.13 5.93
N ARG A 90 8.51 1.23 5.37
CA ARG A 90 9.51 2.16 5.93
C ARG A 90 8.97 3.60 5.82
N PRO A 91 9.09 4.41 6.88
CA PRO A 91 8.55 5.77 6.92
C PRO A 91 9.04 6.68 5.78
N ASP A 92 10.29 6.49 5.34
CA ASP A 92 10.93 7.23 4.24
C ASP A 92 10.43 6.82 2.85
N ALA A 93 9.84 5.63 2.71
CA ALA A 93 9.29 5.13 1.46
C ALA A 93 7.86 5.62 1.19
N VAL A 94 7.21 6.25 2.17
CA VAL A 94 5.87 6.82 2.00
C VAL A 94 5.97 8.22 1.43
N LEU A 95 5.50 8.38 0.18
CA LEU A 95 5.35 9.68 -0.48
C LEU A 95 4.02 10.29 -0.06
N ILE A 96 4.06 11.50 0.49
CA ILE A 96 2.89 12.18 1.07
C ILE A 96 2.73 13.52 0.37
N SER A 97 1.53 13.75 -0.16
CA SER A 97 1.11 15.02 -0.76
C SER A 97 -0.09 15.56 0.01
N ILE A 98 -0.07 16.85 0.32
CA ILE A 98 -1.11 17.56 1.06
C ILE A 98 -1.38 18.82 0.26
N TYR A 99 -2.62 19.01 -0.20
CA TYR A 99 -2.90 20.14 -1.10
C TYR A 99 -4.37 20.55 -1.05
N PRO A 100 -4.65 21.84 -1.29
CA PRO A 100 -6.02 22.32 -1.43
C PRO A 100 -6.65 21.78 -2.72
N VAL A 101 -7.94 21.49 -2.66
CA VAL A 101 -8.74 21.08 -3.81
C VAL A 101 -9.81 22.11 -4.11
N SER A 102 -10.08 22.34 -5.40
CA SER A 102 -11.15 23.22 -5.84
C SER A 102 -12.53 22.64 -5.51
N ALA A 103 -13.58 23.45 -5.69
CA ALA A 103 -14.96 23.02 -5.50
C ALA A 103 -15.37 21.86 -6.43
N SER A 104 -14.63 21.61 -7.51
CA SER A 104 -14.81 20.45 -8.40
C SER A 104 -14.08 19.19 -7.90
N PHE A 105 -13.35 19.28 -6.81
CA PHE A 105 -12.51 18.21 -6.25
C PHE A 105 -11.44 17.65 -7.22
N GLY A 106 -11.06 18.43 -8.23
CA GLY A 106 -9.96 18.10 -9.14
C GLY A 106 -8.60 18.30 -8.48
N ASP A 107 -7.63 17.48 -8.87
CA ASP A 107 -6.25 17.62 -8.40
C ASP A 107 -5.56 18.79 -9.13
N PRO A 108 -4.79 19.64 -8.43
CA PRO A 108 -3.99 20.68 -9.07
C PRO A 108 -2.82 20.06 -9.87
N ALA A 109 -2.28 20.83 -10.80
CA ALA A 109 -1.06 20.44 -11.50
C ALA A 109 0.10 20.25 -10.51
N ASN A 110 0.91 19.22 -10.72
CA ASN A 110 2.06 18.85 -9.86
C ASN A 110 1.70 18.58 -8.39
N TRP A 111 0.48 18.10 -8.15
CA TRP A 111 -0.01 17.80 -6.80
C TRP A 111 0.92 16.85 -6.01
N GLU A 112 1.71 16.01 -6.70
CA GLU A 112 2.63 15.06 -6.10
C GLU A 112 3.67 15.68 -5.18
N ASN A 113 4.01 16.94 -5.41
CA ASN A 113 5.06 17.66 -4.70
C ASN A 113 4.51 18.74 -3.75
N ILE A 114 3.18 18.89 -3.67
CA ILE A 114 2.58 19.91 -2.82
C ILE A 114 2.49 19.39 -1.38
N GLN A 115 2.93 20.21 -0.45
CA GLN A 115 2.82 19.99 1.00
C GLN A 115 2.32 21.28 1.66
N ASP A 116 1.02 21.53 1.50
CA ASP A 116 0.32 22.70 1.99
C ASP A 116 -0.91 22.23 2.78
N ALA A 117 -0.98 22.57 4.08
CA ALA A 117 -2.09 22.18 4.95
C ALA A 117 -3.32 23.09 4.82
N GLY A 118 -3.26 24.15 4.01
CA GLY A 118 -4.35 25.10 3.74
C GLY A 118 -4.77 25.91 4.94
N GLU A 119 -5.73 26.81 4.72
CA GLU A 119 -6.32 27.70 5.72
C GLU A 119 -7.57 27.08 6.40
N PRO A 120 -8.02 27.63 7.53
CA PRO A 120 -9.30 27.27 8.13
C PRO A 120 -10.45 27.36 7.13
N GLY A 121 -11.21 26.26 7.00
CA GLY A 121 -12.35 26.17 6.09
C GLY A 121 -12.05 25.71 4.68
N ASP A 122 -10.79 25.54 4.31
CA ASP A 122 -10.39 25.04 2.99
C ASP A 122 -10.74 23.55 2.79
N TYR A 123 -11.04 23.17 1.54
CA TYR A 123 -11.12 21.77 1.16
C TYR A 123 -9.73 21.26 0.81
N MET A 124 -9.33 20.23 1.50
CA MET A 124 -7.98 19.68 1.43
C MET A 124 -8.01 18.21 1.01
N ARG A 125 -6.93 17.76 0.39
CA ARG A 125 -6.68 16.34 0.13
C ARG A 125 -5.30 15.94 0.64
N VAL A 126 -5.28 14.85 1.41
CA VAL A 126 -4.06 14.12 1.76
C VAL A 126 -4.00 12.88 0.89
N ARG A 127 -2.92 12.70 0.18
CA ARG A 127 -2.67 11.52 -0.65
C ARG A 127 -1.33 10.89 -0.30
N THR A 128 -1.35 9.60 -0.06
CA THR A 128 -0.16 8.80 0.24
C THR A 128 0.08 7.79 -0.86
N ARG A 129 1.35 7.56 -1.19
CA ARG A 129 1.78 6.63 -2.23
C ARG A 129 2.97 5.81 -1.76
N VAL A 130 2.98 4.54 -2.10
CA VAL A 130 4.10 3.62 -1.85
C VAL A 130 4.31 2.76 -3.08
N VAL A 131 5.55 2.66 -3.52
CA VAL A 131 5.93 1.73 -4.59
C VAL A 131 6.27 0.38 -3.94
N HIS A 132 5.47 -0.63 -4.22
CA HIS A 132 5.70 -2.01 -3.80
C HIS A 132 6.36 -2.79 -4.93
N THR A 133 7.44 -3.52 -4.62
CA THR A 133 8.11 -4.45 -5.53
C THR A 133 7.71 -5.86 -5.14
N PHE A 134 7.24 -6.66 -6.09
CA PHE A 134 6.88 -8.05 -5.85
C PHE A 134 8.10 -8.90 -5.50
N PHE A 135 7.94 -9.83 -4.57
CA PHE A 135 9.02 -10.71 -4.12
C PHE A 135 9.34 -11.79 -5.15
N THR A 136 8.32 -12.27 -5.88
CA THR A 136 8.46 -13.35 -6.84
C THR A 136 8.52 -12.82 -8.27
N PRO A 137 9.52 -13.25 -9.06
CA PRO A 137 9.61 -12.87 -10.48
C PRO A 137 8.40 -13.32 -11.29
N LEU A 138 7.74 -14.43 -10.88
CA LEU A 138 6.57 -14.95 -11.56
C LEU A 138 5.39 -13.97 -11.47
N ILE A 139 5.11 -13.43 -10.28
CA ILE A 139 4.03 -12.46 -10.09
C ILE A 139 4.46 -11.10 -10.60
N GLY A 140 5.69 -10.67 -10.28
CA GLY A 140 6.25 -9.42 -10.77
C GLY A 140 6.25 -9.30 -12.29
N GLY A 141 6.40 -10.43 -13.03
CA GLY A 141 6.35 -10.44 -14.48
C GLY A 141 5.03 -10.01 -15.11
N PHE A 142 3.93 -9.95 -14.35
CA PHE A 142 2.64 -9.42 -14.80
C PHE A 142 2.51 -7.89 -14.60
N PHE A 143 3.47 -7.25 -13.95
CA PHE A 143 3.45 -5.82 -13.64
C PHE A 143 4.65 -5.11 -14.26
N PRO A 144 4.51 -3.84 -14.70
CA PRO A 144 5.63 -3.07 -15.22
C PRO A 144 6.77 -3.00 -14.20
N ASP A 145 7.99 -3.35 -14.61
CA ASP A 145 9.20 -3.39 -13.78
C ASP A 145 9.07 -4.22 -12.49
N GLY A 146 8.12 -5.16 -12.43
CA GLY A 146 7.84 -5.96 -11.24
C GLY A 146 7.29 -5.15 -10.07
N ARG A 147 6.63 -4.01 -10.31
CA ARG A 147 6.20 -3.06 -9.29
C ARG A 147 4.76 -2.62 -9.46
N ILE A 148 4.17 -2.20 -8.34
CA ILE A 148 2.87 -1.55 -8.30
C ILE A 148 2.92 -0.35 -7.34
N THR A 149 2.27 0.74 -7.73
CA THR A 149 2.09 1.89 -6.82
C THR A 149 0.78 1.74 -6.08
N LEU A 150 0.87 1.57 -4.76
CA LEU A 150 -0.27 1.59 -3.86
C LEU A 150 -0.56 3.03 -3.46
N GLN A 151 -1.83 3.39 -3.38
CA GLN A 151 -2.27 4.75 -3.07
C GLN A 151 -3.45 4.72 -2.11
N ALA A 152 -3.46 5.69 -1.19
CA ALA A 152 -4.62 6.01 -0.38
C ALA A 152 -4.82 7.53 -0.35
N GLU A 153 -6.07 7.97 -0.24
CA GLU A 153 -6.41 9.38 -0.16
C GLU A 153 -7.53 9.65 0.83
N GLY A 154 -7.51 10.84 1.41
CA GLY A 154 -8.57 11.39 2.23
C GLY A 154 -8.82 12.84 1.83
N THR A 155 -10.07 13.18 1.51
CA THR A 155 -10.50 14.55 1.26
C THR A 155 -11.34 15.01 2.44
N TYR A 156 -11.08 16.21 2.94
CA TYR A 156 -11.69 16.77 4.11
C TYR A 156 -11.82 18.30 3.97
N ARG A 157 -12.56 18.91 4.86
CA ARG A 157 -12.59 20.35 5.01
C ARG A 157 -11.99 20.72 6.35
N ASN A 158 -11.03 21.66 6.36
CA ASN A 158 -10.46 22.19 7.58
C ASN A 158 -11.57 22.78 8.48
N GLU A 159 -11.55 22.47 9.76
CA GLU A 159 -12.40 23.16 10.73
C GLU A 159 -12.00 24.64 10.82
N LEU A 160 -12.90 25.45 11.37
CA LEU A 160 -12.58 26.84 11.67
C LEU A 160 -11.82 26.84 13.01
N PHE A 161 -10.50 26.83 12.95
CA PHE A 161 -9.62 26.93 14.11
C PHE A 161 -8.90 28.28 14.08
N ASP A 162 -8.65 28.84 15.25
CA ASP A 162 -7.83 30.04 15.41
C ASP A 162 -6.35 29.65 15.25
N GLU A 163 -5.57 30.40 14.51
CA GLU A 163 -4.12 30.22 14.34
C GLU A 163 -3.34 30.71 15.57
#